data_ed274b97d823752d317c8994179006da
#
_entry.id   ed274b97d823752d317c8994179006da
#
_cell.length_a   1.000
_cell.length_b   1.000
_cell.length_c   1.000
_cell.angle_alpha   90.00
_cell.angle_beta   90.00
_cell.angle_gamma   90.00
#
_symmetry.space_group_name_H-M   'P 1'
#
loop_
_entity.id
_entity.type
_entity.pdbx_description
1 polymer ?
#
loop_
_entity_poly.entity_id
_entity_poly.type
_entity_poly.pdbx_seq_one_letter_code
_entity_poly.pdbx_strand_id
1 'polypeptide(L)'
;RAALKERWAKMEKLFSSKERIDRIVADICQDMSTKRALAGGYGNAMLVADSIYQACRYWEVFQSTELKGHCAVVTSYDASTASVKDEYQGDGETEDLTKYEIYQRMIGDKTPEQFETWAKKEFTDHPGDMKLLIVVDKLLTGFDAPSATYLYIDKKMRDHNLFQAVCRVNRVDSEEKDFGYIIDYQDLFGAVKSAIEDYTNGAFDGYDADDVKGLLLTRLAEGRKALEESLQAVYTMCEVIHPQTREGYFAYFVYAENTPCLLYTSPSPRDR
;
A
#
# COMPACT_ATOMS: atom_id res chain seq x y z
N ARG A 1 23.86 -23.39 10.80
CA ARG A 1 23.57 -21.97 11.13
C ARG A 1 24.03 -21.00 10.02
N ALA A 2 25.23 -21.17 9.44
CA ALA A 2 25.75 -20.34 8.35
C ALA A 2 24.84 -20.38 7.11
N ALA A 3 24.47 -21.55 6.61
CA ALA A 3 23.59 -21.73 5.45
C ALA A 3 22.18 -21.13 5.65
N LEU A 4 21.69 -21.08 6.90
CA LEU A 4 20.43 -20.42 7.20
C LEU A 4 20.57 -18.89 7.12
N LYS A 5 21.66 -18.32 7.66
CA LYS A 5 21.96 -16.89 7.55
C LYS A 5 22.11 -16.43 6.09
N GLU A 6 22.76 -17.24 5.29
CA GLU A 6 22.96 -16.96 3.86
C GLU A 6 21.65 -17.02 3.05
N ARG A 7 20.75 -17.94 3.38
CA ARG A 7 19.39 -18.00 2.83
C ARG A 7 18.56 -16.78 3.23
N TRP A 8 18.64 -16.38 4.50
CA TRP A 8 17.95 -15.19 5.00
C TRP A 8 18.44 -13.91 4.31
N ALA A 9 19.74 -13.70 4.21
CA ALA A 9 20.34 -12.56 3.52
C ALA A 9 19.93 -12.49 2.02
N LYS A 10 19.83 -13.63 1.35
CA LYS A 10 19.32 -13.69 -0.03
C LYS A 10 17.84 -13.35 -0.13
N MET A 11 17.03 -13.75 0.84
CA MET A 11 15.60 -13.40 0.88
C MET A 11 15.38 -11.91 1.18
N GLU A 12 16.12 -11.34 2.14
CA GLU A 12 16.09 -9.90 2.41
C GLU A 12 16.46 -9.07 1.17
N LYS A 13 17.51 -9.45 0.43
CA LYS A 13 17.89 -8.80 -0.83
C LYS A 13 16.81 -8.91 -1.92
N LEU A 14 16.05 -10.00 -1.95
CA LEU A 14 14.91 -10.14 -2.87
C LEU A 14 13.73 -9.25 -2.47
N PHE A 15 13.43 -9.15 -1.19
CA PHE A 15 12.33 -8.31 -0.69
C PHE A 15 12.60 -6.82 -0.82
N SER A 16 13.85 -6.40 -0.72
CA SER A 16 14.30 -5.02 -0.94
C SER A 16 14.73 -4.72 -2.38
N SER A 17 14.48 -5.65 -3.33
CA SER A 17 14.85 -5.42 -4.72
C SER A 17 14.13 -4.19 -5.29
N LYS A 18 14.85 -3.38 -6.05
CA LYS A 18 14.32 -2.16 -6.66
C LYS A 18 13.04 -2.41 -7.44
N GLU A 19 13.02 -3.44 -8.28
CA GLU A 19 11.86 -3.78 -9.11
C GLU A 19 10.60 -4.09 -8.28
N ARG A 20 10.78 -4.77 -7.14
CA ARG A 20 9.67 -5.08 -6.24
C ARG A 20 9.13 -3.81 -5.58
N ILE A 21 10.01 -2.96 -5.06
CA ILE A 21 9.66 -1.67 -4.47
C ILE A 21 8.92 -0.81 -5.50
N ASP A 22 9.46 -0.68 -6.72
CA ASP A 22 8.86 0.11 -7.78
C ASP A 22 7.45 -0.38 -8.14
N ARG A 23 7.22 -1.70 -8.20
CA ARG A 23 5.89 -2.28 -8.46
C ARG A 23 4.89 -1.99 -7.33
N ILE A 24 5.29 -2.16 -6.08
CA ILE A 24 4.43 -1.88 -4.92
C ILE A 24 4.11 -0.38 -4.84
N VAL A 25 5.09 0.48 -5.09
CA VAL A 25 4.87 1.93 -5.16
C VAL A 25 3.88 2.30 -6.25
N ALA A 26 4.02 1.74 -7.45
CA ALA A 26 3.09 1.97 -8.56
C ALA A 26 1.66 1.52 -8.20
N ASP A 27 1.53 0.38 -7.54
CA ASP A 27 0.24 -0.16 -7.10
C ASP A 27 -0.42 0.74 -6.04
N ILE A 28 0.34 1.21 -5.05
CA ILE A 28 -0.15 2.17 -4.04
C ILE A 28 -0.55 3.50 -4.68
N CYS A 29 0.25 4.05 -5.60
CA CYS A 29 -0.08 5.28 -6.32
C CYS A 29 -1.36 5.12 -7.14
N GLN A 30 -1.55 3.98 -7.80
CA GLN A 30 -2.78 3.66 -8.51
C GLN A 30 -3.99 3.67 -7.56
N ASP A 31 -3.88 3.08 -6.38
CA ASP A 31 -4.96 3.12 -5.38
C ASP A 31 -5.20 4.54 -4.86
N MET A 32 -4.16 5.33 -4.62
CA MET A 32 -4.28 6.73 -4.19
C MET A 32 -5.06 7.58 -5.17
N SER A 33 -4.99 7.26 -6.47
CA SER A 33 -5.70 7.98 -7.53
C SER A 33 -7.10 7.44 -7.81
N THR A 34 -7.37 6.16 -7.54
CA THR A 34 -8.61 5.49 -7.97
C THR A 34 -9.56 5.15 -6.84
N LYS A 35 -9.06 4.93 -5.62
CA LYS A 35 -9.91 4.55 -4.49
C LYS A 35 -10.55 5.78 -3.87
N ARG A 36 -11.87 5.79 -3.77
CA ARG A 36 -12.68 6.93 -3.35
C ARG A 36 -12.19 7.58 -2.05
N ALA A 37 -11.89 6.79 -1.01
CA ALA A 37 -11.44 7.32 0.27
C ALA A 37 -10.07 8.02 0.16
N LEU A 38 -9.12 7.43 -0.59
CA LEU A 38 -7.77 7.94 -0.75
C LEU A 38 -7.74 9.14 -1.73
N ALA A 39 -8.41 9.03 -2.86
CA ALA A 39 -8.50 10.11 -3.85
C ALA A 39 -9.28 11.32 -3.33
N GLY A 40 -10.32 11.07 -2.53
CA GLY A 40 -11.15 12.11 -1.91
C GLY A 40 -10.49 12.81 -0.70
N GLY A 41 -9.38 12.28 -0.18
CA GLY A 41 -8.63 12.90 0.91
C GLY A 41 -9.27 12.79 2.30
N TYR A 42 -10.33 11.99 2.46
CA TYR A 42 -10.94 11.71 3.77
C TYR A 42 -10.46 10.42 4.42
N GLY A 43 -9.75 9.59 3.66
CA GLY A 43 -9.04 8.42 4.16
C GLY A 43 -7.57 8.48 3.79
N ASN A 44 -6.75 7.79 4.55
CA ASN A 44 -5.33 7.61 4.29
C ASN A 44 -4.89 6.16 4.47
N ALA A 45 -3.60 5.89 4.29
CA ALA A 45 -3.07 4.54 4.25
C ALA A 45 -1.84 4.35 5.12
N MET A 46 -1.61 3.10 5.55
CA MET A 46 -0.37 2.67 6.19
C MET A 46 0.32 1.60 5.33
N LEU A 47 1.65 1.69 5.18
CA LEU A 47 2.48 0.66 4.56
C LEU A 47 3.40 0.05 5.62
N VAL A 48 3.30 -1.25 5.83
CA VAL A 48 4.18 -2.00 6.73
C VAL A 48 5.32 -2.58 5.92
N ALA A 49 6.54 -2.08 6.15
CA ALA A 49 7.77 -2.54 5.54
C ALA A 49 8.50 -3.57 6.43
N ASP A 50 9.27 -4.46 5.83
CA ASP A 50 9.97 -5.53 6.55
C ASP A 50 11.13 -5.02 7.41
N SER A 51 11.81 -3.96 6.94
CA SER A 51 12.95 -3.34 7.64
C SER A 51 12.93 -1.81 7.51
N ILE A 52 13.72 -1.15 8.37
CA ILE A 52 13.90 0.31 8.32
C ILE A 52 14.55 0.74 7.00
N TYR A 53 15.51 -0.04 6.49
CA TYR A 53 16.13 0.20 5.20
C TYR A 53 15.08 0.17 4.08
N GLN A 54 14.24 -0.87 4.05
CA GLN A 54 13.16 -0.98 3.08
C GLN A 54 12.16 0.17 3.18
N ALA A 55 11.79 0.58 4.42
CA ALA A 55 10.91 1.72 4.65
C ALA A 55 11.49 3.02 4.07
N CYS A 56 12.80 3.27 4.28
CA CYS A 56 13.51 4.41 3.70
C CYS A 56 13.54 4.34 2.17
N ARG A 57 13.76 3.16 1.59
CA ARG A 57 13.72 2.97 0.14
C ARG A 57 12.34 3.25 -0.45
N TYR A 58 11.26 2.79 0.21
CA TYR A 58 9.89 3.15 -0.19
C TYR A 58 9.69 4.66 -0.21
N TRP A 59 10.06 5.33 0.88
CA TRP A 59 9.94 6.78 0.96
C TRP A 59 10.70 7.48 -0.17
N GLU A 60 11.94 7.07 -0.44
CA GLU A 60 12.76 7.64 -1.51
C GLU A 60 12.08 7.51 -2.89
N VAL A 61 11.53 6.34 -3.21
CA VAL A 61 10.82 6.12 -4.48
C VAL A 61 9.54 6.96 -4.54
N PHE A 62 8.80 7.08 -3.44
CA PHE A 62 7.61 7.93 -3.37
C PHE A 62 7.91 9.41 -3.62
N GLN A 63 9.14 9.89 -3.35
CA GLN A 63 9.53 11.27 -3.68
C GLN A 63 9.57 11.57 -5.19
N SER A 64 9.52 10.56 -6.04
CA SER A 64 9.41 10.71 -7.50
C SER A 64 7.97 10.53 -8.02
N THR A 65 7.00 10.41 -7.13
CA THR A 65 5.58 10.18 -7.44
C THR A 65 4.70 11.34 -6.96
N GLU A 66 3.39 11.22 -7.17
CA GLU A 66 2.38 12.14 -6.65
C GLU A 66 2.31 12.18 -5.11
N LEU A 67 2.89 11.19 -4.43
CA LEU A 67 2.98 11.16 -2.96
C LEU A 67 4.19 11.93 -2.41
N LYS A 68 4.91 12.68 -3.26
CA LYS A 68 6.00 13.56 -2.81
C LYS A 68 5.47 14.58 -1.81
N GLY A 69 6.05 14.54 -0.59
CA GLY A 69 5.62 15.41 0.51
C GLY A 69 4.35 14.96 1.23
N HIS A 70 3.68 13.91 0.76
CA HIS A 70 2.44 13.36 1.35
C HIS A 70 2.67 12.01 2.05
N CYS A 71 3.91 11.61 2.25
CA CYS A 71 4.28 10.37 2.94
C CYS A 71 5.43 10.57 3.92
N ALA A 72 5.44 9.80 5.00
CA ALA A 72 6.48 9.82 6.02
C ALA A 72 6.81 8.42 6.52
N VAL A 73 8.08 8.19 6.95
CA VAL A 73 8.47 6.97 7.65
C VAL A 73 8.47 7.23 9.15
N VAL A 74 7.77 6.40 9.91
CA VAL A 74 7.77 6.43 11.37
C VAL A 74 8.31 5.11 11.91
N THR A 75 9.48 5.18 12.53
CA THR A 75 10.20 4.01 13.05
C THR A 75 10.77 4.31 14.44
N SER A 76 11.32 3.27 15.10
CA SER A 76 12.12 3.41 16.31
C SER A 76 13.60 3.69 16.02
N TYR A 77 13.93 4.04 14.77
CA TYR A 77 15.31 4.33 14.37
C TYR A 77 15.81 5.61 15.02
N ASP A 78 16.89 5.47 15.80
CA ASP A 78 17.65 6.60 16.30
C ASP A 78 18.82 6.87 15.34
N ALA A 79 18.71 7.95 14.60
CA ALA A 79 19.71 8.37 13.61
C ALA A 79 20.91 9.08 14.28
N SER A 80 21.36 8.59 15.44
CA SER A 80 22.57 9.13 16.08
C SER A 80 23.81 8.75 15.25
N THR A 81 24.74 9.70 15.09
CA THR A 81 26.02 9.49 14.38
C THR A 81 26.89 8.41 15.03
N ALA A 82 26.58 7.98 16.25
CA ALA A 82 27.27 6.89 16.94
C ALA A 82 26.93 5.52 16.34
N SER A 83 25.70 5.30 15.88
CA SER A 83 25.29 4.02 15.27
C SER A 83 25.92 3.75 13.90
N VAL A 84 26.38 4.80 13.20
CA VAL A 84 27.04 4.67 11.89
C VAL A 84 28.53 4.35 12.03
N LYS A 85 29.16 4.60 13.19
CA LYS A 85 30.60 4.45 13.37
C LYS A 85 31.06 3.09 13.90
N ASP A 86 30.18 2.29 14.51
CA ASP A 86 30.56 1.05 15.19
C ASP A 86 30.47 -0.22 14.34
N GLU A 87 29.91 -0.16 13.11
CA GLU A 87 29.74 -1.32 12.23
C GLU A 87 30.60 -1.26 10.96
N TYR A 88 31.87 -0.88 11.09
CA TYR A 88 32.79 -0.76 9.96
C TYR A 88 33.38 -2.10 9.55
N GLN A 89 32.61 -3.01 8.89
CA GLN A 89 33.18 -4.12 8.06
C GLN A 89 32.13 -4.87 7.22
N GLY A 90 32.01 -4.60 5.91
CA GLY A 90 31.34 -5.44 4.93
C GLY A 90 30.19 -4.77 4.14
N ASP A 91 29.43 -5.54 3.35
CA ASP A 91 28.30 -5.10 2.53
C ASP A 91 27.15 -4.43 3.32
N GLY A 92 27.08 -4.59 4.65
CA GLY A 92 26.13 -3.93 5.53
C GLY A 92 26.37 -2.43 5.70
N GLU A 93 27.58 -1.98 5.47
CA GLU A 93 28.00 -0.56 5.58
C GLU A 93 27.26 0.36 4.61
N THR A 94 27.03 -0.10 3.39
CA THR A 94 26.33 0.66 2.36
C THR A 94 24.84 0.83 2.67
N GLU A 95 24.19 -0.17 3.25
CA GLU A 95 22.77 -0.11 3.59
C GLU A 95 22.50 0.83 4.77
N ASP A 96 23.37 0.82 5.80
CA ASP A 96 23.25 1.69 6.97
C ASP A 96 23.50 3.16 6.64
N LEU A 97 24.49 3.45 5.78
CA LEU A 97 24.73 4.79 5.27
C LEU A 97 23.54 5.28 4.43
N THR A 98 23.06 4.47 3.50
CA THR A 98 21.91 4.82 2.66
C THR A 98 20.67 5.10 3.51
N LYS A 99 20.39 4.23 4.48
CA LYS A 99 19.29 4.40 5.43
C LYS A 99 19.39 5.71 6.20
N TYR A 100 20.60 6.02 6.73
CA TYR A 100 20.87 7.26 7.45
C TYR A 100 20.65 8.49 6.57
N GLU A 101 21.22 8.51 5.36
CA GLU A 101 21.09 9.64 4.44
C GLU A 101 19.64 9.91 4.02
N ILE A 102 18.89 8.86 3.71
CA ILE A 102 17.48 8.99 3.35
C ILE A 102 16.68 9.51 4.54
N TYR A 103 16.92 8.95 5.73
CA TYR A 103 16.21 9.34 6.93
C TYR A 103 16.49 10.80 7.30
N GLN A 104 17.75 11.25 7.22
CA GLN A 104 18.12 12.65 7.46
C GLN A 104 17.46 13.62 6.47
N ARG A 105 17.41 13.26 5.19
CA ARG A 105 16.70 14.05 4.17
C ARG A 105 15.22 14.18 4.48
N MET A 106 14.61 13.12 5.04
CA MET A 106 13.20 13.11 5.38
C MET A 106 12.87 13.96 6.60
N ILE A 107 13.63 13.83 7.68
CA ILE A 107 13.35 14.56 8.94
C ILE A 107 13.75 16.04 8.86
N GLY A 108 14.72 16.39 8.00
CA GLY A 108 15.25 17.75 7.85
C GLY A 108 15.87 18.24 9.16
N ASP A 109 15.45 19.42 9.59
CA ASP A 109 15.95 20.06 10.82
C ASP A 109 15.27 19.57 12.12
N LYS A 110 14.32 18.62 12.02
CA LYS A 110 13.60 18.10 13.19
C LYS A 110 14.38 16.97 13.86
N THR A 111 14.20 16.81 15.17
CA THR A 111 14.63 15.58 15.83
C THR A 111 13.70 14.42 15.45
N PRO A 112 14.13 13.16 15.57
CA PRO A 112 13.29 12.00 15.32
C PRO A 112 11.95 12.03 16.06
N GLU A 113 11.95 12.46 17.33
CA GLU A 113 10.73 12.56 18.15
C GLU A 113 9.81 13.70 17.68
N GLN A 114 10.38 14.84 17.31
CA GLN A 114 9.61 15.96 16.77
C GLN A 114 8.99 15.59 15.43
N PHE A 115 9.73 14.90 14.58
CA PHE A 115 9.25 14.45 13.29
C PHE A 115 8.14 13.40 13.45
N GLU A 116 8.32 12.42 14.33
CA GLU A 116 7.30 11.41 14.61
C GLU A 116 6.00 12.05 15.14
N THR A 117 6.12 12.96 16.10
CA THR A 117 4.96 13.66 16.67
C THR A 117 4.21 14.45 15.62
N TRP A 118 4.94 15.16 14.77
CA TRP A 118 4.38 15.88 13.63
C TRP A 118 3.70 14.94 12.63
N ALA A 119 4.38 13.88 12.19
CA ALA A 119 3.84 12.94 11.20
C ALA A 119 2.57 12.24 11.69
N LYS A 120 2.53 11.85 12.96
CA LYS A 120 1.33 11.26 13.59
C LYS A 120 0.16 12.24 13.61
N LYS A 121 0.43 13.48 14.00
CA LYS A 121 -0.59 14.53 14.05
C LYS A 121 -1.14 14.83 12.66
N GLU A 122 -0.26 15.06 11.68
CA GLU A 122 -0.69 15.31 10.31
C GLU A 122 -1.50 14.14 9.74
N PHE A 123 -1.07 12.90 10.01
CA PHE A 123 -1.78 11.71 9.55
C PHE A 123 -3.20 11.58 10.14
N THR A 124 -3.38 11.99 11.40
CA THR A 124 -4.70 11.90 12.05
C THR A 124 -5.59 13.08 11.69
N ASP A 125 -5.03 14.31 11.74
CA ASP A 125 -5.81 15.54 11.60
C ASP A 125 -6.03 15.95 10.14
N HIS A 126 -5.09 15.61 9.25
CA HIS A 126 -5.08 16.03 7.83
C HIS A 126 -4.83 14.85 6.89
N PRO A 127 -5.77 13.87 6.79
CA PRO A 127 -5.58 12.66 5.97
C PRO A 127 -5.40 12.95 4.46
N GLY A 128 -5.86 14.09 3.97
CA GLY A 128 -5.62 14.53 2.59
C GLY A 128 -4.20 15.03 2.33
N ASP A 129 -3.52 15.53 3.37
CA ASP A 129 -2.15 16.05 3.27
C ASP A 129 -1.11 14.97 3.61
N MET A 130 -1.31 14.21 4.68
CA MET A 130 -0.48 13.05 5.01
C MET A 130 -1.22 11.77 4.60
N LYS A 131 -1.04 11.38 3.33
CA LYS A 131 -1.78 10.27 2.71
C LYS A 131 -1.23 8.90 3.06
N LEU A 132 0.07 8.79 3.37
CA LEU A 132 0.71 7.51 3.60
C LEU A 132 1.72 7.56 4.76
N LEU A 133 1.53 6.71 5.78
CA LEU A 133 2.56 6.41 6.76
C LEU A 133 3.24 5.07 6.45
N ILE A 134 4.57 5.09 6.37
CA ILE A 134 5.40 3.91 6.20
C ILE A 134 5.95 3.53 7.57
N VAL A 135 5.69 2.30 8.01
CA VAL A 135 6.05 1.81 9.34
C VAL A 135 6.73 0.45 9.25
N VAL A 136 7.45 0.05 10.29
CA VAL A 136 8.04 -1.29 10.37
C VAL A 136 7.33 -2.11 11.45
N ASP A 137 7.43 -1.71 12.72
CA ASP A 137 6.74 -2.32 13.85
C ASP A 137 6.00 -1.26 14.69
N LYS A 138 6.54 -0.05 14.68
CA LYS A 138 5.99 1.08 15.41
C LYS A 138 4.64 1.49 14.85
N LEU A 139 3.74 1.94 15.68
CA LEU A 139 2.37 2.34 15.36
C LEU A 139 1.40 1.20 15.01
N LEU A 140 1.87 -0.02 14.82
CA LEU A 140 0.98 -1.18 14.68
C LEU A 140 0.25 -1.48 16.00
N THR A 141 0.83 -1.02 17.13
CA THR A 141 0.22 -1.09 18.46
C THR A 141 0.13 0.30 19.07
N GLY A 142 -0.97 0.59 19.79
CA GLY A 142 -1.09 1.82 20.59
C GLY A 142 -1.35 3.13 19.83
N PHE A 143 -1.27 3.18 18.50
CA PHE A 143 -1.58 4.37 17.71
C PHE A 143 -3.03 4.35 17.23
N ASP A 144 -3.77 5.39 17.51
CA ASP A 144 -5.14 5.56 17.05
C ASP A 144 -5.19 6.44 15.80
N ALA A 145 -5.63 5.88 14.69
CA ALA A 145 -5.78 6.57 13.44
C ALA A 145 -7.07 6.11 12.74
N PRO A 146 -8.21 6.66 13.12
CA PRO A 146 -9.50 6.30 12.56
C PRO A 146 -9.57 6.52 11.05
N SER A 147 -8.92 7.57 10.53
CA SER A 147 -8.82 7.89 9.10
C SER A 147 -8.06 6.86 8.26
N ALA A 148 -7.25 5.98 8.90
CA ALA A 148 -6.53 4.92 8.19
C ALA A 148 -7.51 3.89 7.60
N THR A 149 -7.68 3.94 6.28
CA THR A 149 -8.63 3.10 5.55
C THR A 149 -7.95 1.94 4.85
N TYR A 150 -6.69 2.09 4.46
CA TYR A 150 -5.91 1.09 3.75
C TYR A 150 -4.66 0.68 4.53
N LEU A 151 -4.41 -0.62 4.59
CA LEU A 151 -3.21 -1.22 5.17
C LEU A 151 -2.51 -2.08 4.12
N TYR A 152 -1.36 -1.62 3.65
CA TYR A 152 -0.48 -2.35 2.76
C TYR A 152 0.56 -3.10 3.60
N ILE A 153 0.70 -4.41 3.40
CA ILE A 153 1.61 -5.24 4.19
C ILE A 153 2.68 -5.84 3.28
N ASP A 154 3.90 -5.35 3.39
CA ASP A 154 5.09 -5.93 2.77
C ASP A 154 6.09 -6.44 3.83
N LYS A 155 5.55 -7.09 4.84
CA LYS A 155 6.29 -7.71 5.94
C LYS A 155 5.71 -9.06 6.28
N LYS A 156 6.56 -10.05 6.54
CA LYS A 156 6.12 -11.33 7.09
C LYS A 156 5.67 -11.14 8.54
N MET A 157 4.38 -11.10 8.73
CA MET A 157 3.77 -10.99 10.05
C MET A 157 3.14 -12.32 10.47
N ARG A 158 3.08 -12.58 11.77
CA ARG A 158 2.45 -13.77 12.31
C ARG A 158 1.44 -13.41 13.39
N ASP A 159 0.37 -14.16 13.43
CA ASP A 159 -0.60 -14.22 14.51
C ASP A 159 -1.02 -12.86 15.09
N HIS A 160 -0.64 -12.61 16.33
CA HIS A 160 -1.05 -11.45 17.09
C HIS A 160 -0.70 -10.09 16.47
N ASN A 161 0.49 -9.97 15.86
CA ASN A 161 0.93 -8.71 15.24
C ASN A 161 0.10 -8.37 13.99
N LEU A 162 -0.22 -9.38 13.20
CA LEU A 162 -1.07 -9.22 12.02
C LEU A 162 -2.49 -8.80 12.44
N PHE A 163 -3.07 -9.48 13.44
CA PHE A 163 -4.38 -9.14 13.96
C PHE A 163 -4.44 -7.71 14.52
N GLN A 164 -3.41 -7.28 15.25
CA GLN A 164 -3.32 -5.91 15.75
C GLN A 164 -3.28 -4.87 14.63
N ALA A 165 -2.53 -5.14 13.55
CA ALA A 165 -2.46 -4.28 12.39
C ALA A 165 -3.81 -4.17 11.68
N VAL A 166 -4.52 -5.30 11.50
CA VAL A 166 -5.87 -5.38 10.94
C VAL A 166 -6.85 -4.53 11.74
N CYS A 167 -6.86 -4.67 13.07
CA CYS A 167 -7.75 -3.91 13.95
C CYS A 167 -7.55 -2.39 13.85
N ARG A 168 -6.37 -1.92 13.40
CA ARG A 168 -6.11 -0.48 13.24
C ARG A 168 -6.93 0.16 12.16
N VAL A 169 -6.99 -0.48 10.99
CA VAL A 169 -7.70 0.07 9.83
C VAL A 169 -9.18 -0.26 9.85
N ASN A 170 -9.62 -1.21 10.68
CA ASN A 170 -11.03 -1.60 10.78
C ASN A 170 -11.81 -0.80 11.86
N ARG A 171 -11.33 0.38 12.23
CA ARG A 171 -12.07 1.29 13.10
C ARG A 171 -13.00 2.17 12.29
N VAL A 172 -14.23 2.30 12.78
CA VAL A 172 -15.20 3.24 12.20
C VAL A 172 -14.77 4.65 12.58
N ASP A 173 -14.67 5.53 11.59
CA ASP A 173 -14.29 6.94 11.76
C ASP A 173 -15.49 7.86 11.50
N SER A 174 -16.17 7.62 10.38
CA SER A 174 -17.27 8.45 9.90
C SER A 174 -18.32 7.57 9.21
N GLU A 175 -19.46 8.19 8.84
CA GLU A 175 -20.48 7.53 8.02
C GLU A 175 -19.96 7.08 6.64
N GLU A 176 -18.77 7.57 6.23
CA GLU A 176 -18.16 7.27 4.94
C GLU A 176 -17.18 6.07 4.99
N LYS A 177 -16.87 5.57 6.20
CA LYS A 177 -15.96 4.44 6.40
C LYS A 177 -16.68 3.26 7.02
N ASP A 178 -17.09 2.32 6.20
CA ASP A 178 -17.74 1.08 6.66
C ASP A 178 -16.73 0.05 7.17
N PHE A 179 -15.54 -0.04 6.54
CA PHE A 179 -14.48 -1.02 6.88
C PHE A 179 -13.11 -0.56 6.38
N GLY A 180 -12.06 -1.25 6.84
CA GLY A 180 -10.68 -1.08 6.36
C GLY A 180 -10.30 -2.12 5.33
N TYR A 181 -9.43 -1.74 4.40
CA TYR A 181 -8.90 -2.61 3.36
C TYR A 181 -7.48 -3.06 3.70
N ILE A 182 -7.19 -4.34 3.47
CA ILE A 182 -5.86 -4.91 3.66
C ILE A 182 -5.37 -5.44 2.33
N ILE A 183 -4.19 -4.96 1.94
CA ILE A 183 -3.49 -5.42 0.74
C ILE A 183 -2.20 -6.11 1.18
N ASP A 184 -2.10 -7.38 0.88
CA ASP A 184 -0.99 -8.23 1.31
C ASP A 184 -0.07 -8.58 0.15
N TYR A 185 1.19 -8.14 0.25
CA TYR A 185 2.24 -8.43 -0.73
C TYR A 185 3.12 -9.64 -0.35
N GLN A 186 2.82 -10.32 0.77
CA GLN A 186 3.63 -11.43 1.31
C GLN A 186 2.92 -12.78 1.32
N ASP A 187 1.67 -12.83 0.77
CA ASP A 187 0.82 -14.02 0.77
C ASP A 187 0.55 -14.56 2.20
N LEU A 188 0.19 -13.65 3.10
CA LEU A 188 -0.09 -13.96 4.51
C LEU A 188 -1.51 -14.55 4.70
N PHE A 189 -2.36 -14.51 3.68
CA PHE A 189 -3.77 -14.90 3.80
C PHE A 189 -3.97 -16.37 4.22
N GLY A 190 -3.07 -17.26 3.84
CA GLY A 190 -3.09 -18.63 4.34
C GLY A 190 -2.89 -18.69 5.87
N ALA A 191 -1.99 -17.87 6.41
CA ALA A 191 -1.75 -17.76 7.84
C ALA A 191 -2.87 -17.02 8.56
N VAL A 192 -3.43 -15.95 7.96
CA VAL A 192 -4.60 -15.23 8.50
C VAL A 192 -5.81 -16.13 8.61
N LYS A 193 -6.09 -16.91 7.56
CA LYS A 193 -7.22 -17.86 7.57
C LYS A 193 -7.07 -18.89 8.69
N SER A 194 -5.89 -19.46 8.84
CA SER A 194 -5.61 -20.40 9.96
C SER A 194 -5.71 -19.72 11.32
N ALA A 195 -5.19 -18.50 11.48
CA ALA A 195 -5.26 -17.76 12.74
C ALA A 195 -6.70 -17.35 13.09
N ILE A 196 -7.52 -16.98 12.10
CA ILE A 196 -8.94 -16.69 12.30
C ILE A 196 -9.70 -17.97 12.63
N GLU A 197 -9.42 -19.09 11.95
CA GLU A 197 -10.01 -20.39 12.24
C GLU A 197 -9.65 -20.88 13.65
N ASP A 198 -8.39 -20.72 14.08
CA ASP A 198 -7.95 -21.03 15.44
C ASP A 198 -8.59 -20.11 16.50
N TYR A 199 -8.78 -18.84 16.18
CA TYR A 199 -9.41 -17.85 17.07
C TYR A 199 -10.94 -18.03 17.16
N THR A 200 -11.60 -18.37 16.06
CA THR A 200 -13.06 -18.59 16.01
C THR A 200 -13.45 -19.95 16.61
N ASN A 201 -12.58 -20.94 16.57
CA ASN A 201 -12.81 -22.24 17.21
C ASN A 201 -12.78 -22.22 18.74
N GLY A 202 -12.40 -21.12 19.37
CA GLY A 202 -12.30 -21.07 20.83
C GLY A 202 -12.65 -19.75 21.54
N ALA A 203 -12.87 -18.62 20.84
CA ALA A 203 -12.96 -17.32 21.50
C ALA A 203 -14.13 -16.41 21.08
N PHE A 204 -14.85 -16.71 20.03
CA PHE A 204 -15.97 -15.89 19.57
C PHE A 204 -17.21 -16.75 19.25
N ASP A 205 -17.91 -17.16 20.29
CA ASP A 205 -19.30 -17.62 20.16
C ASP A 205 -20.19 -16.42 19.75
N GLY A 206 -20.26 -16.11 18.47
CA GLY A 206 -21.12 -15.03 18.00
C GLY A 206 -20.82 -14.46 16.61
N TYR A 207 -19.74 -14.86 15.94
CA TYR A 207 -19.49 -14.47 14.55
C TYR A 207 -19.59 -15.67 13.62
N ASP A 208 -20.38 -15.51 12.56
CA ASP A 208 -20.55 -16.55 11.54
C ASP A 208 -19.30 -16.59 10.64
N ALA A 209 -18.81 -17.79 10.34
CA ALA A 209 -17.67 -18.01 9.45
C ALA A 209 -17.91 -17.42 8.04
N ASP A 210 -19.16 -17.18 7.65
CA ASP A 210 -19.52 -16.54 6.39
C ASP A 210 -19.31 -15.02 6.39
N ASP A 211 -19.36 -14.35 7.53
CA ASP A 211 -19.02 -12.92 7.66
C ASP A 211 -17.53 -12.64 7.41
N VAL A 212 -16.69 -13.63 7.66
CA VAL A 212 -15.22 -13.53 7.41
C VAL A 212 -14.85 -13.88 5.98
N LYS A 213 -15.59 -14.75 5.30
CA LYS A 213 -15.33 -15.13 3.90
C LYS A 213 -15.52 -13.98 2.92
N GLY A 214 -16.42 -13.03 3.22
CA GLY A 214 -16.62 -11.81 2.43
C GLY A 214 -15.49 -10.78 2.52
N LEU A 215 -14.62 -10.88 3.54
CA LEU A 215 -13.50 -9.96 3.78
C LEU A 215 -12.23 -10.32 3.01
N LEU A 216 -12.13 -11.55 2.48
CA LEU A 216 -10.95 -12.03 1.78
C LEU A 216 -11.16 -11.98 0.25
N LEU A 217 -11.14 -10.76 -0.30
CA LEU A 217 -11.17 -10.56 -1.75
C LEU A 217 -9.77 -10.75 -2.33
N THR A 218 -9.62 -11.71 -3.23
CA THR A 218 -8.35 -11.92 -3.91
C THR A 218 -8.23 -10.84 -4.99
N ARG A 219 -7.54 -9.75 -4.70
CA ARG A 219 -7.36 -8.58 -5.59
C ARG A 219 -6.93 -8.98 -7.01
N LEU A 220 -6.09 -10.01 -7.16
CA LEU A 220 -5.70 -10.58 -8.46
C LEU A 220 -6.88 -11.18 -9.21
N ALA A 221 -7.76 -11.90 -8.53
CA ALA A 221 -8.94 -12.52 -9.16
C ALA A 221 -9.96 -11.45 -9.57
N GLU A 222 -10.19 -10.44 -8.71
CA GLU A 222 -11.06 -9.31 -9.02
C GLU A 222 -10.48 -8.41 -10.12
N GLY A 223 -9.19 -8.09 -10.05
CA GLY A 223 -8.51 -7.34 -11.10
C GLY A 223 -8.55 -8.06 -12.44
N ARG A 224 -8.39 -9.38 -12.45
CA ARG A 224 -8.54 -10.20 -13.66
C ARG A 224 -9.96 -10.16 -14.20
N LYS A 225 -10.96 -10.32 -13.33
CA LYS A 225 -12.37 -10.24 -13.69
C LYS A 225 -12.73 -8.86 -14.26
N ALA A 226 -12.31 -7.79 -13.58
CA ALA A 226 -12.53 -6.42 -14.06
C ALA A 226 -11.85 -6.15 -15.40
N LEU A 227 -10.65 -6.70 -15.63
CA LEU A 227 -9.96 -6.62 -16.91
C LEU A 227 -10.72 -7.39 -18.01
N GLU A 228 -11.18 -8.60 -17.73
CA GLU A 228 -11.97 -9.41 -18.66
C GLU A 228 -13.29 -8.71 -19.03
N GLU A 229 -14.01 -8.15 -18.05
CA GLU A 229 -15.23 -7.37 -18.26
C GLU A 229 -14.98 -6.11 -19.10
N SER A 230 -13.90 -5.36 -18.80
CA SER A 230 -13.51 -4.18 -19.57
C SER A 230 -13.12 -4.52 -21.00
N LEU A 231 -12.39 -5.60 -21.19
CA LEU A 231 -12.01 -6.11 -22.51
C LEU A 231 -13.23 -6.52 -23.31
N GLN A 232 -14.18 -7.23 -22.70
CA GLN A 232 -15.45 -7.62 -23.32
C GLN A 232 -16.28 -6.38 -23.73
N ALA A 233 -16.32 -5.35 -22.89
CA ALA A 233 -17.00 -4.10 -23.20
C ALA A 233 -16.36 -3.42 -24.43
N VAL A 234 -15.03 -3.37 -24.52
CA VAL A 234 -14.33 -2.86 -25.70
C VAL A 234 -14.62 -3.68 -26.94
N TYR A 235 -14.60 -5.00 -26.86
CA TYR A 235 -14.96 -5.86 -28.00
C TYR A 235 -16.38 -5.58 -28.48
N THR A 236 -17.35 -5.50 -27.58
CA THR A 236 -18.75 -5.21 -27.92
C THR A 236 -18.88 -3.82 -28.60
N MET A 237 -18.16 -2.80 -28.12
CA MET A 237 -18.14 -1.51 -28.78
C MET A 237 -17.53 -1.57 -30.19
N CYS A 238 -16.56 -2.46 -30.40
CA CYS A 238 -15.87 -2.60 -31.68
C CYS A 238 -16.58 -3.52 -32.68
N GLU A 239 -17.59 -4.30 -32.27
CA GLU A 239 -18.33 -5.23 -33.17
C GLU A 239 -19.01 -4.53 -34.35
N VAL A 240 -19.47 -3.29 -34.14
CA VAL A 240 -20.13 -2.48 -35.17
C VAL A 240 -19.17 -1.87 -36.20
N ILE A 241 -17.88 -1.99 -35.99
CA ILE A 241 -16.86 -1.35 -36.81
C ILE A 241 -16.42 -2.28 -37.93
N HIS A 242 -16.64 -1.88 -39.16
CA HIS A 242 -16.22 -2.60 -40.36
C HIS A 242 -15.50 -1.67 -41.35
N PRO A 243 -14.35 -2.05 -41.88
CA PRO A 243 -13.56 -3.26 -41.58
C PRO A 243 -12.86 -3.19 -40.22
N GLN A 244 -12.69 -4.32 -39.56
CA GLN A 244 -11.98 -4.42 -38.27
C GLN A 244 -10.46 -4.32 -38.50
N THR A 245 -10.02 -3.15 -38.96
CA THR A 245 -8.60 -2.79 -39.19
C THR A 245 -8.24 -1.58 -38.32
N ARG A 246 -6.96 -1.33 -38.17
CA ARG A 246 -6.49 -0.15 -37.45
C ARG A 246 -7.06 1.13 -38.03
N GLU A 247 -7.14 1.23 -39.34
CA GLU A 247 -7.70 2.38 -40.07
C GLU A 247 -9.21 2.48 -39.86
N GLY A 248 -9.93 1.37 -39.84
CA GLY A 248 -11.37 1.30 -39.55
C GLY A 248 -11.69 1.77 -38.13
N TYR A 249 -10.95 1.32 -37.14
CA TYR A 249 -11.08 1.82 -35.76
C TYR A 249 -10.76 3.31 -35.65
N PHE A 250 -9.70 3.76 -36.30
CA PHE A 250 -9.32 5.17 -36.31
C PHE A 250 -10.41 6.05 -36.94
N ALA A 251 -10.94 5.59 -38.07
CA ALA A 251 -12.03 6.30 -38.76
C ALA A 251 -13.28 6.41 -37.89
N TYR A 252 -13.66 5.33 -37.21
CA TYR A 252 -14.84 5.31 -36.34
C TYR A 252 -14.69 6.22 -35.11
N PHE A 253 -13.56 6.13 -34.39
CA PHE A 253 -13.38 6.85 -33.13
C PHE A 253 -12.88 8.29 -33.30
N VAL A 254 -12.21 8.64 -34.39
CA VAL A 254 -11.60 9.94 -34.60
C VAL A 254 -12.37 10.81 -35.59
N TYR A 255 -12.93 10.23 -36.66
CA TYR A 255 -13.53 10.99 -37.76
C TYR A 255 -15.06 10.90 -37.85
N ALA A 256 -15.72 10.20 -36.91
CA ALA A 256 -17.20 10.16 -36.93
C ALA A 256 -17.78 11.49 -36.44
N GLU A 257 -18.04 12.38 -37.39
CA GLU A 257 -18.61 13.73 -37.14
C GLU A 257 -20.01 13.72 -36.51
N ASN A 258 -20.71 12.58 -36.43
CA ASN A 258 -22.11 12.51 -35.97
C ASN A 258 -22.40 11.44 -34.92
N THR A 259 -21.39 10.87 -34.28
CA THR A 259 -21.64 9.99 -33.15
C THR A 259 -21.57 10.85 -31.88
N PRO A 260 -22.59 10.86 -30.98
CA PRO A 260 -22.46 11.47 -29.68
C PRO A 260 -21.22 10.85 -29.03
N CYS A 261 -20.26 11.69 -28.76
CA CYS A 261 -18.90 11.33 -28.38
C CYS A 261 -18.92 10.30 -27.24
N LEU A 262 -18.66 9.03 -27.54
CA LEU A 262 -18.58 7.96 -26.54
C LEU A 262 -17.49 8.28 -25.48
N LEU A 263 -16.59 9.21 -25.79
CA LEU A 263 -15.66 9.78 -24.82
C LEU A 263 -16.36 10.64 -23.73
N TYR A 264 -17.57 11.16 -23.99
CA TYR A 264 -18.36 11.91 -23.01
C TYR A 264 -19.32 11.01 -22.21
N THR A 265 -19.57 9.79 -22.63
CA THR A 265 -20.42 8.84 -21.90
C THR A 265 -19.62 7.86 -21.02
N SER A 266 -18.30 7.85 -21.14
CA SER A 266 -17.45 7.22 -20.13
C SER A 266 -17.45 8.12 -18.90
N PRO A 267 -17.96 7.65 -17.74
CA PRO A 267 -17.88 8.45 -16.53
C PRO A 267 -16.43 8.82 -16.31
N SER A 268 -16.18 10.12 -16.15
CA SER A 268 -14.88 10.63 -15.77
C SER A 268 -14.39 9.87 -14.56
N PRO A 269 -13.08 9.58 -14.44
CA PRO A 269 -12.52 9.07 -13.19
C PRO A 269 -12.88 9.90 -11.94
N ARG A 270 -13.43 11.12 -12.16
CA ARG A 270 -13.97 11.99 -11.10
C ARG A 270 -15.41 11.69 -10.69
N ASP A 271 -16.14 10.87 -11.47
CA ASP A 271 -17.57 10.59 -11.25
C ASP A 271 -17.80 9.13 -10.77
N ARG A 272 -16.73 8.43 -10.36
CA ARG A 272 -16.79 7.09 -9.76
C ARG A 272 -16.19 7.07 -8.37
#